data_4f40653b09e9a76e8049cce9fc5807bc
#
_entry.id   4f40653b09e9a76e8049cce9fc5807bc
#
_cell.length_a   1.000
_cell.length_b   1.000
_cell.length_c   1.000
_cell.angle_alpha   90.00
_cell.angle_beta   90.00
_cell.angle_gamma   90.00
#
_symmetry.space_group_name_H-M   'P 1'
#
loop_
_entity.id
_entity.type
_entity.pdbx_description
1 polymer ?
#
loop_
_entity_poly.entity_id
_entity_poly.type
_entity_poly.pdbx_seq_one_letter_code
_entity_poly.pdbx_strand_id
1 'polypeptide(L)'
;MSYITNKARNFWDDEAGTAVIETAIIFPLLMTTLVAMSVFFDAFRVKSVNLKAAYTISDMASRVVPILTPNFVDGLGTMYQFLSGSGNPTWIRLTLVRFKDNDPAITSDDEYIIEYSYGTNGQPGHTDATLASIKNRIPKMVDGDTTYIMETHMRFIPMFNIGLNEYDLDHVIMTRPRSVPACWQTCIN
;
A
#
# COMPACT_ATOMS: atom_id res chain seq x y z
N MET A 1 32.99 -47.64 -49.65
CA MET A 1 31.94 -47.99 -48.65
C MET A 1 32.36 -47.64 -47.22
N SER A 2 33.60 -47.69 -46.84
CA SER A 2 34.17 -47.38 -45.53
C SER A 2 34.04 -45.90 -45.08
N TYR A 3 34.02 -44.94 -45.97
CA TYR A 3 34.00 -43.52 -45.69
C TYR A 3 32.62 -43.06 -45.15
N ILE A 4 31.54 -43.61 -45.69
CA ILE A 4 30.16 -43.24 -45.27
C ILE A 4 29.86 -43.83 -43.88
N THR A 5 30.34 -45.07 -43.61
CA THR A 5 30.14 -45.71 -42.31
C THR A 5 30.91 -45.01 -41.17
N ASN A 6 32.12 -44.51 -41.45
CA ASN A 6 32.87 -43.73 -40.45
C ASN A 6 32.24 -42.38 -40.18
N LYS A 7 31.67 -41.70 -41.17
CA LYS A 7 30.99 -40.42 -41.01
C LYS A 7 29.68 -40.57 -40.23
N ALA A 8 28.94 -41.66 -40.49
CA ALA A 8 27.73 -41.97 -39.71
C ALA A 8 28.04 -42.29 -38.24
N ARG A 9 29.13 -43.05 -38.00
CA ARG A 9 29.55 -43.36 -36.62
C ARG A 9 30.01 -42.13 -35.86
N ASN A 10 30.80 -41.26 -36.46
CA ASN A 10 31.21 -39.97 -35.85
C ASN A 10 30.01 -39.03 -35.59
N PHE A 11 28.96 -39.11 -36.40
CA PHE A 11 27.73 -38.33 -36.15
C PHE A 11 26.96 -38.86 -34.90
N TRP A 12 26.97 -40.19 -34.65
CA TRP A 12 26.34 -40.76 -33.47
C TRP A 12 27.17 -40.56 -32.20
N ASP A 13 28.47 -40.39 -32.32
CA ASP A 13 29.40 -40.11 -31.21
C ASP A 13 29.61 -38.59 -30.99
N ASP A 14 28.98 -37.72 -31.76
CA ASP A 14 29.12 -36.29 -31.66
C ASP A 14 28.13 -35.72 -30.61
N GLU A 15 28.66 -35.36 -29.47
CA GLU A 15 27.90 -34.77 -28.35
C GLU A 15 27.64 -33.24 -28.51
N ALA A 16 28.18 -32.59 -29.56
CA ALA A 16 28.00 -31.16 -29.79
C ALA A 16 26.52 -30.76 -29.97
N GLY A 17 25.68 -31.65 -30.51
CA GLY A 17 24.26 -31.47 -30.65
C GLY A 17 23.51 -31.49 -29.29
N THR A 18 24.00 -32.22 -28.33
CA THR A 18 23.39 -32.33 -26.99
C THR A 18 23.46 -31.02 -26.22
N ALA A 19 24.59 -30.33 -26.28
CA ALA A 19 24.77 -29.01 -25.63
C ALA A 19 23.82 -27.93 -26.19
N VAL A 20 23.53 -27.98 -27.49
CA VAL A 20 22.60 -27.04 -28.13
C VAL A 20 21.18 -27.29 -27.69
N ILE A 21 20.74 -28.55 -27.58
CA ILE A 21 19.39 -28.91 -27.13
C ILE A 21 19.25 -28.56 -25.64
N GLU A 22 20.24 -28.85 -24.83
CA GLU A 22 20.26 -28.52 -23.41
C GLU A 22 20.14 -27.00 -23.20
N THR A 23 20.93 -26.21 -23.92
CA THR A 23 20.86 -24.75 -23.86
C THR A 23 19.51 -24.22 -24.34
N ALA A 24 18.95 -24.79 -25.40
CA ALA A 24 17.66 -24.38 -25.93
C ALA A 24 16.49 -24.59 -24.95
N ILE A 25 16.60 -25.59 -24.07
CA ILE A 25 15.59 -25.87 -23.03
C ILE A 25 15.85 -25.05 -21.78
N ILE A 26 17.11 -24.97 -21.33
CA ILE A 26 17.47 -24.31 -20.08
C ILE A 26 17.35 -22.80 -20.20
N PHE A 27 17.73 -22.19 -21.33
CA PHE A 27 17.74 -20.75 -21.52
C PHE A 27 16.36 -20.08 -21.33
N PRO A 28 15.26 -20.55 -21.95
CA PRO A 28 13.92 -19.98 -21.70
C PRO A 28 13.49 -20.12 -20.24
N LEU A 29 13.82 -21.25 -19.59
CA LEU A 29 13.48 -21.48 -18.18
C LEU A 29 14.24 -20.54 -17.25
N LEU A 30 15.52 -20.29 -17.49
CA LEU A 30 16.32 -19.33 -16.75
C LEU A 30 15.78 -17.90 -16.96
N MET A 31 15.46 -17.52 -18.20
CA MET A 31 14.91 -16.21 -18.50
C MET A 31 13.56 -15.97 -17.81
N THR A 32 12.65 -16.94 -17.87
CA THR A 32 11.35 -16.81 -17.18
C THR A 32 11.52 -16.71 -15.67
N THR A 33 12.43 -17.47 -15.08
CA THR A 33 12.74 -17.42 -13.65
C THR A 33 13.31 -16.06 -13.26
N LEU A 34 14.22 -15.50 -14.04
CA LEU A 34 14.83 -14.20 -13.79
C LEU A 34 13.79 -13.07 -13.87
N VAL A 35 12.92 -13.10 -14.89
CA VAL A 35 11.84 -12.11 -15.01
C VAL A 35 10.85 -12.24 -13.87
N ALA A 36 10.45 -13.47 -13.50
CA ALA A 36 9.57 -13.69 -12.35
C ALA A 36 10.17 -13.13 -11.05
N MET A 37 11.46 -13.42 -10.79
CA MET A 37 12.17 -12.90 -9.62
C MET A 37 12.17 -11.37 -9.59
N SER A 38 12.37 -10.72 -10.74
CA SER A 38 12.37 -9.25 -10.86
C SER A 38 10.99 -8.67 -10.56
N VAL A 39 9.90 -9.29 -11.02
CA VAL A 39 8.52 -8.86 -10.75
C VAL A 39 8.19 -8.96 -9.26
N PHE A 40 8.54 -10.07 -8.61
CA PHE A 40 8.33 -10.24 -7.17
C PHE A 40 9.14 -9.25 -6.35
N PHE A 41 10.40 -9.02 -6.73
CA PHE A 41 11.24 -8.03 -6.04
C PHE A 41 10.64 -6.63 -6.13
N ASP A 42 10.17 -6.23 -7.31
CA ASP A 42 9.52 -4.93 -7.51
C ASP A 42 8.24 -4.81 -6.66
N ALA A 43 7.40 -5.86 -6.63
CA ALA A 43 6.19 -5.88 -5.81
C ALA A 43 6.49 -5.68 -4.30
N PHE A 44 7.50 -6.34 -3.76
CA PHE A 44 7.92 -6.17 -2.35
C PHE A 44 8.50 -4.78 -2.10
N ARG A 45 9.27 -4.25 -3.05
CA ARG A 45 9.81 -2.89 -2.98
C ARG A 45 8.68 -1.88 -2.94
N VAL A 46 7.74 -1.94 -3.88
CA VAL A 46 6.60 -1.02 -3.96
C VAL A 46 5.76 -1.09 -2.70
N LYS A 47 5.47 -2.28 -2.18
CA LYS A 47 4.75 -2.46 -0.91
C LYS A 47 5.45 -1.75 0.25
N SER A 48 6.77 -1.89 0.35
CA SER A 48 7.57 -1.27 1.42
C SER A 48 7.62 0.25 1.28
N VAL A 49 7.78 0.76 0.06
CA VAL A 49 7.80 2.20 -0.22
C VAL A 49 6.44 2.82 0.06
N ASN A 50 5.36 2.17 -0.40
CA ASN A 50 3.99 2.59 -0.16
C ASN A 50 3.68 2.72 1.33
N LEU A 51 4.02 1.71 2.13
CA LEU A 51 3.84 1.73 3.58
C LEU A 51 4.61 2.89 4.24
N LYS A 52 5.86 3.12 3.84
CA LYS A 52 6.66 4.25 4.34
C LYS A 52 6.04 5.59 3.96
N ALA A 53 5.55 5.74 2.73
CA ALA A 53 4.84 6.93 2.28
C ALA A 53 3.61 7.21 3.14
N ALA A 54 2.79 6.18 3.42
CA ALA A 54 1.61 6.28 4.26
C ALA A 54 1.96 6.73 5.70
N TYR A 55 3.00 6.17 6.31
CA TYR A 55 3.48 6.64 7.62
C TYR A 55 3.98 8.08 7.59
N THR A 56 4.69 8.48 6.53
CA THR A 56 5.21 9.84 6.40
C THR A 56 4.10 10.86 6.36
N ILE A 57 3.07 10.67 5.52
CA ILE A 57 1.94 11.61 5.45
C ILE A 57 1.11 11.62 6.73
N SER A 58 0.97 10.47 7.40
CA SER A 58 0.29 10.38 8.69
C SER A 58 1.02 11.15 9.79
N ASP A 59 2.36 11.05 9.85
CA ASP A 59 3.18 11.84 10.79
C ASP A 59 3.09 13.33 10.49
N MET A 60 3.08 13.73 9.21
CA MET A 60 2.89 15.13 8.83
C MET A 60 1.53 15.66 9.28
N ALA A 61 0.44 14.91 9.08
CA ALA A 61 -0.89 15.29 9.55
C ALA A 61 -0.93 15.47 11.07
N SER A 62 -0.22 14.62 11.82
CA SER A 62 -0.17 14.67 13.29
C SER A 62 0.50 15.91 13.88
N ARG A 63 1.27 16.63 13.05
CA ARG A 63 2.03 17.85 13.46
C ARG A 63 1.34 19.15 13.12
N VAL A 64 0.22 19.11 12.40
CA VAL A 64 -0.47 20.33 11.94
C VAL A 64 -1.20 20.98 13.09
N VAL A 65 -1.01 22.30 13.22
CA VAL A 65 -1.65 23.16 14.21
C VAL A 65 -1.80 24.54 13.57
N PRO A 66 -2.85 25.29 13.79
CA PRO A 66 -4.09 24.95 14.50
C PRO A 66 -5.19 24.44 13.56
N ILE A 67 -5.07 24.67 12.22
CA ILE A 67 -6.16 24.48 11.27
C ILE A 67 -5.77 23.48 10.19
N LEU A 68 -6.63 22.48 9.98
CA LEU A 68 -6.62 21.59 8.84
C LEU A 68 -7.62 22.06 7.78
N THR A 69 -7.19 22.06 6.52
CA THR A 69 -8.02 22.45 5.39
C THR A 69 -8.08 21.34 4.34
N PRO A 70 -9.14 21.27 3.51
CA PRO A 70 -9.19 20.37 2.38
C PRO A 70 -7.94 20.46 1.50
N ASN A 71 -7.50 21.68 1.16
CA ASN A 71 -6.31 21.89 0.33
C ASN A 71 -5.03 21.28 0.93
N PHE A 72 -4.91 21.30 2.26
CA PHE A 72 -3.78 20.67 2.92
C PHE A 72 -3.84 19.14 2.78
N VAL A 73 -5.02 18.54 2.95
CA VAL A 73 -5.20 17.08 2.79
C VAL A 73 -4.99 16.68 1.33
N ASP A 74 -5.45 17.48 0.36
CA ASP A 74 -5.18 17.23 -1.06
C ASP A 74 -3.67 17.33 -1.37
N GLY A 75 -2.96 18.26 -0.71
CA GLY A 75 -1.50 18.33 -0.77
C GLY A 75 -0.82 17.06 -0.22
N LEU A 76 -1.32 16.51 0.90
CA LEU A 76 -0.85 15.23 1.43
C LEU A 76 -1.11 14.08 0.46
N GLY A 77 -2.26 14.07 -0.23
CA GLY A 77 -2.61 13.11 -1.26
C GLY A 77 -1.63 13.16 -2.45
N THR A 78 -1.32 14.36 -2.92
CA THR A 78 -0.32 14.58 -3.98
C THR A 78 1.06 14.10 -3.53
N MET A 79 1.44 14.40 -2.30
CA MET A 79 2.70 13.95 -1.72
C MET A 79 2.77 12.43 -1.57
N TYR A 80 1.68 11.79 -1.16
CA TYR A 80 1.58 10.35 -1.09
C TYR A 80 1.79 9.69 -2.46
N GLN A 81 1.13 10.21 -3.50
CA GLN A 81 1.30 9.74 -4.86
C GLN A 81 2.76 9.85 -5.31
N PHE A 82 3.41 10.96 -5.02
CA PHE A 82 4.82 11.17 -5.35
C PHE A 82 5.74 10.22 -4.57
N LEU A 83 5.57 10.09 -3.25
CA LEU A 83 6.41 9.24 -2.40
C LEU A 83 6.23 7.75 -2.67
N SER A 84 5.00 7.31 -2.98
CA SER A 84 4.71 5.92 -3.33
C SER A 84 5.23 5.54 -4.71
N GLY A 85 5.57 6.53 -5.55
CA GLY A 85 6.00 6.32 -6.94
C GLY A 85 4.88 5.75 -7.82
N SER A 86 3.61 5.96 -7.44
CA SER A 86 2.47 5.44 -8.19
C SER A 86 2.28 6.17 -9.50
N GLY A 87 2.28 5.43 -10.61
CA GLY A 87 1.82 5.91 -11.90
C GLY A 87 0.29 5.93 -12.05
N ASN A 88 -0.43 5.33 -11.11
CA ASN A 88 -1.88 5.22 -11.10
C ASN A 88 -2.49 6.18 -10.07
N PRO A 89 -3.76 6.57 -10.24
CA PRO A 89 -4.44 7.40 -9.26
C PRO A 89 -4.42 6.75 -7.87
N THR A 90 -4.08 7.55 -6.88
CA THR A 90 -4.11 7.17 -5.46
C THR A 90 -5.15 8.04 -4.76
N TRP A 91 -5.61 7.59 -3.61
CA TRP A 91 -6.39 8.45 -2.73
C TRP A 91 -5.95 8.25 -1.28
N ILE A 92 -6.19 9.27 -0.49
CA ILE A 92 -6.06 9.21 0.95
C ILE A 92 -7.35 9.71 1.59
N ARG A 93 -7.61 9.25 2.81
CA ARG A 93 -8.69 9.76 3.65
C ARG A 93 -8.15 10.02 5.05
N LEU A 94 -8.35 11.23 5.51
CA LEU A 94 -7.98 11.64 6.85
C LEU A 94 -9.24 11.81 7.70
N THR A 95 -9.30 11.10 8.80
CA THR A 95 -10.42 11.16 9.75
C THR A 95 -9.85 11.45 11.14
N LEU A 96 -10.39 12.44 11.84
CA LEU A 96 -10.15 12.65 13.26
C LEU A 96 -11.31 12.08 14.04
N VAL A 97 -11.01 11.18 14.94
CA VAL A 97 -11.99 10.60 15.87
C VAL A 97 -11.62 10.92 17.29
N ARG A 98 -12.65 11.17 18.11
CA ARG A 98 -12.56 11.28 19.55
C ARG A 98 -13.17 10.05 20.18
N PHE A 99 -12.50 9.50 21.17
CA PHE A 99 -13.02 8.39 21.95
C PHE A 99 -13.84 8.93 23.11
N LYS A 100 -15.00 8.33 23.34
CA LYS A 100 -15.87 8.61 24.47
C LYS A 100 -16.20 7.29 25.17
N ASP A 101 -15.80 7.22 26.41
CA ASP A 101 -16.13 6.12 27.32
C ASP A 101 -17.34 6.55 28.15
N ASN A 102 -18.50 5.93 27.92
CA ASN A 102 -19.72 6.29 28.61
C ASN A 102 -19.80 5.60 29.97
N ASP A 103 -19.24 4.40 30.14
CA ASP A 103 -19.11 3.68 31.41
C ASP A 103 -17.82 2.86 31.45
N PRO A 104 -16.81 3.21 32.25
CA PRO A 104 -15.53 2.49 32.32
C PRO A 104 -15.63 0.99 32.63
N ALA A 105 -16.77 0.54 33.19
CA ALA A 105 -17.01 -0.87 33.45
C ALA A 105 -17.56 -1.65 32.25
N ILE A 106 -18.05 -0.96 31.23
CA ILE A 106 -18.76 -1.54 30.08
C ILE A 106 -18.09 -1.13 28.78
N THR A 107 -17.37 -2.04 28.14
CA THR A 107 -16.71 -1.75 26.85
C THR A 107 -17.65 -1.77 25.63
N SER A 108 -18.89 -2.17 25.80
CA SER A 108 -19.87 -2.24 24.70
C SER A 108 -20.52 -0.90 24.39
N ASP A 109 -20.43 0.08 25.28
CA ASP A 109 -20.96 1.43 25.10
C ASP A 109 -19.90 2.48 24.69
N ASP A 110 -18.67 2.01 24.43
CA ASP A 110 -17.58 2.82 23.89
C ASP A 110 -17.97 3.41 22.53
N GLU A 111 -17.87 4.72 22.40
CA GLU A 111 -18.24 5.47 21.20
C GLU A 111 -17.02 6.17 20.60
N TYR A 112 -16.92 6.14 19.26
CA TYR A 112 -15.94 6.91 18.49
C TYR A 112 -16.70 8.00 17.73
N ILE A 113 -16.49 9.24 18.13
CA ILE A 113 -17.15 10.42 17.55
C ILE A 113 -16.26 10.96 16.44
N ILE A 114 -16.80 11.08 15.21
CA ILE A 114 -16.08 11.70 14.09
C ILE A 114 -16.12 13.20 14.26
N GLU A 115 -14.97 13.83 14.51
CA GLU A 115 -14.83 15.28 14.50
C GLU A 115 -14.84 15.84 13.10
N TYR A 116 -14.13 15.18 12.20
CA TYR A 116 -14.16 15.42 10.76
C TYR A 116 -13.59 14.23 9.98
N SER A 117 -13.98 14.15 8.72
CA SER A 117 -13.42 13.18 7.78
C SER A 117 -13.41 13.77 6.37
N TYR A 118 -12.29 13.64 5.68
CA TYR A 118 -12.13 14.14 4.32
C TYR A 118 -11.31 13.17 3.49
N GLY A 119 -11.80 12.84 2.28
CA GLY A 119 -11.11 11.99 1.32
C GLY A 119 -10.75 12.76 0.06
N THR A 120 -9.59 12.47 -0.50
CA THR A 120 -9.09 13.05 -1.76
C THR A 120 -9.60 12.27 -2.96
N ASN A 121 -9.50 12.86 -4.16
CA ASN A 121 -9.84 12.21 -5.44
C ASN A 121 -11.25 11.62 -5.48
N GLY A 122 -12.23 12.32 -4.90
CA GLY A 122 -13.63 11.94 -4.92
C GLY A 122 -14.01 10.85 -3.91
N GLN A 123 -13.10 10.46 -3.02
CA GLN A 123 -13.47 9.56 -1.92
C GLN A 123 -14.28 10.32 -0.88
N PRO A 124 -15.43 9.77 -0.45
CA PRO A 124 -16.21 10.38 0.61
C PRO A 124 -15.48 10.28 1.96
N GLY A 125 -15.71 11.24 2.85
CA GLY A 125 -15.35 11.11 4.25
C GLY A 125 -16.10 9.96 4.93
N HIS A 126 -15.60 9.52 6.09
CA HIS A 126 -16.33 8.55 6.90
C HIS A 126 -17.59 9.16 7.50
N THR A 127 -18.61 8.34 7.57
CA THR A 127 -19.79 8.52 8.42
C THR A 127 -19.74 7.51 9.56
N ASP A 128 -20.58 7.67 10.59
CA ASP A 128 -20.62 6.74 11.73
C ASP A 128 -20.83 5.28 11.28
N ALA A 129 -21.68 5.08 10.25
CA ALA A 129 -21.94 3.76 9.68
C ALA A 129 -20.70 3.15 9.02
N THR A 130 -19.90 3.94 8.30
CA THR A 130 -18.69 3.46 7.63
C THR A 130 -17.51 3.32 8.58
N LEU A 131 -17.44 4.15 9.63
CA LEU A 131 -16.44 4.04 10.69
C LEU A 131 -16.58 2.72 11.45
N ALA A 132 -17.80 2.22 11.62
CA ALA A 132 -18.06 0.94 12.27
C ALA A 132 -17.28 -0.23 11.63
N SER A 133 -17.04 -0.19 10.32
CA SER A 133 -16.28 -1.23 9.60
C SER A 133 -14.81 -1.31 9.98
N ILE A 134 -14.22 -0.20 10.45
CA ILE A 134 -12.82 -0.12 10.87
C ILE A 134 -12.66 0.01 12.39
N LYS A 135 -13.75 0.06 13.14
CA LYS A 135 -13.75 0.20 14.61
C LYS A 135 -12.82 -0.81 15.29
N ASN A 136 -12.81 -2.05 14.83
CA ASN A 136 -11.95 -3.11 15.37
C ASN A 136 -10.44 -2.88 15.16
N ARG A 137 -10.06 -1.95 14.29
CA ARG A 137 -8.65 -1.58 14.05
C ARG A 137 -8.22 -0.41 14.93
N ILE A 138 -9.18 0.35 15.48
CA ILE A 138 -8.89 1.50 16.32
C ILE A 138 -8.45 0.99 17.70
N PRO A 139 -7.25 1.38 18.19
CA PRO A 139 -6.81 0.97 19.51
C PRO A 139 -7.72 1.56 20.58
N LYS A 140 -7.88 0.84 21.70
CA LYS A 140 -8.60 1.40 22.85
C LYS A 140 -7.85 2.63 23.38
N MET A 141 -8.57 3.71 23.57
CA MET A 141 -8.05 5.00 24.00
C MET A 141 -8.64 5.38 25.36
N VAL A 142 -8.11 6.43 25.97
CA VAL A 142 -8.68 7.01 27.18
C VAL A 142 -9.82 7.96 26.80
N ASP A 143 -10.80 8.12 27.69
CA ASP A 143 -11.91 9.05 27.47
C ASP A 143 -11.43 10.45 27.13
N GLY A 144 -12.01 11.04 26.07
CA GLY A 144 -11.63 12.32 25.52
C GLY A 144 -10.39 12.33 24.61
N ASP A 145 -9.65 11.21 24.50
CA ASP A 145 -8.53 11.12 23.59
C ASP A 145 -8.96 11.20 22.13
N THR A 146 -8.06 11.74 21.31
CA THR A 146 -8.26 11.87 19.85
C THR A 146 -7.17 11.15 19.06
N THR A 147 -7.54 10.62 17.90
CA THR A 147 -6.60 10.01 16.97
C THR A 147 -6.93 10.36 15.52
N TYR A 148 -5.88 10.55 14.73
CA TYR A 148 -5.99 10.60 13.28
C TYR A 148 -5.99 9.19 12.72
N ILE A 149 -6.95 8.90 11.87
CA ILE A 149 -7.01 7.71 11.04
C ILE A 149 -6.66 8.14 9.62
N MET A 150 -5.50 7.73 9.15
CA MET A 150 -5.04 7.95 7.78
C MET A 150 -5.22 6.66 7.00
N GLU A 151 -6.13 6.67 6.06
CA GLU A 151 -6.31 5.58 5.10
C GLU A 151 -5.67 5.98 3.78
N THR A 152 -4.97 5.05 3.17
CA THR A 152 -4.31 5.25 1.88
C THR A 152 -4.61 4.10 0.95
N HIS A 153 -4.80 4.41 -0.31
CA HIS A 153 -5.06 3.44 -1.36
C HIS A 153 -4.15 3.67 -2.56
N MET A 154 -3.58 2.60 -3.07
CA MET A 154 -2.81 2.57 -4.30
C MET A 154 -3.00 1.26 -5.02
N ARG A 155 -3.27 1.30 -6.33
CA ARG A 155 -3.31 0.10 -7.16
C ARG A 155 -1.94 -0.23 -7.71
N PHE A 156 -1.46 -1.43 -7.41
CA PHE A 156 -0.24 -1.98 -7.97
C PHE A 156 -0.54 -2.77 -9.24
N ILE A 157 0.18 -2.44 -10.33
CA ILE A 157 0.09 -3.15 -11.61
C ILE A 157 1.51 -3.67 -11.93
N PRO A 158 1.73 -4.98 -11.94
CA PRO A 158 3.03 -5.54 -12.26
C PRO A 158 3.40 -5.29 -13.73
N MET A 159 4.68 -5.09 -14.02
CA MET A 159 5.18 -4.86 -15.36
C MET A 159 4.97 -6.07 -16.29
N PHE A 160 5.03 -7.28 -15.72
CA PHE A 160 4.79 -8.54 -16.42
C PHE A 160 3.83 -9.41 -15.62
N ASN A 161 2.86 -10.02 -16.29
CA ASN A 161 1.91 -10.95 -15.65
C ASN A 161 2.53 -12.37 -15.59
N ILE A 162 3.46 -12.56 -14.65
CA ILE A 162 4.11 -13.85 -14.39
C ILE A 162 3.79 -14.27 -12.96
N GLY A 163 2.59 -14.85 -12.78
CA GLY A 163 2.15 -15.39 -11.49
C GLY A 163 1.76 -14.34 -10.44
N LEU A 164 1.80 -13.05 -10.76
CA LEU A 164 1.36 -11.96 -9.91
C LEU A 164 0.37 -11.08 -10.68
N ASN A 165 -0.87 -11.02 -10.21
CA ASN A 165 -1.90 -10.14 -10.75
C ASN A 165 -1.81 -8.75 -10.11
N GLU A 166 -2.51 -7.78 -10.70
CA GLU A 166 -2.74 -6.48 -10.07
C GLU A 166 -3.50 -6.64 -8.75
N TYR A 167 -3.17 -5.80 -7.77
CA TYR A 167 -3.84 -5.78 -6.47
C TYR A 167 -3.78 -4.40 -5.83
N ASP A 168 -4.68 -4.18 -4.89
CA ASP A 168 -4.76 -2.92 -4.17
C ASP A 168 -3.90 -2.98 -2.90
N LEU A 169 -3.18 -1.87 -2.65
CA LEU A 169 -2.38 -1.63 -1.46
C LEU A 169 -3.12 -0.62 -0.58
N ASP A 170 -3.83 -1.15 0.41
CA ASP A 170 -4.59 -0.38 1.37
C ASP A 170 -3.91 -0.37 2.72
N HIS A 171 -3.70 0.81 3.28
CA HIS A 171 -3.17 0.96 4.63
C HIS A 171 -4.10 1.84 5.47
N VAL A 172 -4.25 1.45 6.73
CA VAL A 172 -4.92 2.23 7.75
C VAL A 172 -3.92 2.48 8.87
N ILE A 173 -3.51 3.73 9.02
CA ILE A 173 -2.51 4.16 10.00
C ILE A 173 -3.17 5.08 11.00
N MET A 174 -2.95 4.78 12.26
CA MET A 174 -3.47 5.56 13.37
C MET A 174 -2.34 6.31 14.03
N THR A 175 -2.51 7.63 14.15
CA THR A 175 -1.48 8.51 14.72
C THR A 175 -2.15 9.49 15.66
N ARG A 176 -1.63 9.60 16.89
CA ARG A 176 -2.09 10.63 17.83
C ARG A 176 -1.59 12.01 17.40
N PRO A 177 -2.41 13.06 17.53
CA PRO A 177 -1.94 14.43 17.41
C PRO A 177 -0.76 14.66 18.37
N ARG A 178 0.30 15.32 17.89
CA ARG A 178 1.48 15.62 18.73
C ARG A 178 1.28 16.83 19.63
N SER A 179 0.23 17.58 19.36
CA SER A 179 -0.20 18.75 20.14
C SER A 179 -1.72 18.76 20.23
N VAL A 180 -2.33 19.92 20.45
CA VAL A 180 -3.78 20.07 20.37
C VAL A 180 -4.26 19.63 18.98
N PRO A 181 -5.31 18.79 18.88
CA PRO A 181 -5.87 18.40 17.59
C PRO A 181 -6.21 19.62 16.75
N ALA A 182 -5.86 19.60 15.47
CA ALA A 182 -6.22 20.66 14.56
C ALA A 182 -7.73 20.68 14.33
N CYS A 183 -8.31 21.85 14.31
CA CYS A 183 -9.71 22.03 13.96
C CYS A 183 -9.88 22.04 12.43
N TRP A 184 -11.07 21.67 11.96
CA TRP A 184 -11.38 21.63 10.54
C TRP A 184 -11.86 22.99 10.02
N GLN A 185 -11.15 23.55 9.06
CA GLN A 185 -11.42 24.81 8.36
C GLN A 185 -11.45 26.07 9.25
N THR A 186 -12.13 26.04 10.39
CA THR A 186 -12.23 27.16 11.33
C THR A 186 -12.28 26.64 12.75
N CYS A 187 -11.47 27.25 13.62
CA CYS A 187 -11.56 26.99 15.05
C CYS A 187 -12.65 27.91 15.63
N ILE A 188 -13.80 27.35 15.94
CA ILE A 188 -14.84 28.05 16.70
C ILE A 188 -14.49 27.85 18.18
N ASN A 189 -14.08 28.92 18.84
CA ASN A 189 -13.91 29.00 20.30
C ASN A 189 -15.26 28.97 21.01
#